data_3554ee35ffaf681a228cb3a5d4906a72
#
_entry.id   3554ee35ffaf681a228cb3a5d4906a72
#
_cell.length_a   1.000
_cell.length_b   1.000
_cell.length_c   1.000
_cell.angle_alpha   90.00
_cell.angle_beta   90.00
_cell.angle_gamma   90.00
#
_symmetry.space_group_name_H-M   'P 1'
#
loop_
_entity.id
_entity.type
_entity.pdbx_description
1 polymer ?
#
loop_
_entity_poly.entity_id
_entity_poly.type
_entity_poly.pdbx_seq_one_letter_code
_entity_poly.pdbx_strand_id
1 'polypeptide(L)'
;MDGAAWRCSINIQQEYYYHTEGPGDPGRFRKRDGQTVVSHFFTVTKKNELEPMLRKAQLAILNPRDDPQKFLGIDLTSVSLPRQVPFSPNVISLEIQSSNLPELYFYDLPGSINVIEDNEDPELPKFIEELVNTYLNDEKCLILLACGADQDVETSTTFRFIKNCGATQRCAGVLTKADLLPPGKLPYIKQILSGRKFALGKGWFFTKQLSQAQIDQGISHSMTRDLEAEFFRQQPCSKIADLQSRFGIERLQEAVSESMTEHIRGE
;
A
#
# COMPACT_ATOMS: atom_id res chain seq x y z
N MET A 1 -29.76 17.11 7.08
CA MET A 1 -29.19 15.83 7.55
C MET A 1 -27.74 16.12 7.91
N ASP A 2 -27.46 16.16 9.21
CA ASP A 2 -26.11 16.43 9.68
C ASP A 2 -25.19 15.31 9.18
N GLY A 3 -24.24 15.68 8.33
CA GLY A 3 -23.25 14.72 7.81
C GLY A 3 -22.47 14.11 8.97
N ALA A 4 -22.37 12.80 9.00
CA ALA A 4 -21.60 12.10 10.02
C ALA A 4 -20.19 12.68 10.10
N ALA A 5 -19.78 13.09 11.30
CA ALA A 5 -18.43 13.61 11.54
C ALA A 5 -17.40 12.53 11.17
N TRP A 6 -16.27 12.94 10.61
CA TRP A 6 -15.19 12.04 10.26
C TRP A 6 -14.69 11.26 11.50
N ARG A 7 -14.58 9.95 11.36
CA ARG A 7 -14.15 9.04 12.40
C ARG A 7 -13.39 7.86 11.78
N CYS A 8 -12.35 7.38 12.45
CA CYS A 8 -11.61 6.20 12.08
C CYS A 8 -11.46 5.24 13.27
N SER A 9 -11.98 4.04 13.17
CA SER A 9 -11.73 2.95 14.12
C SER A 9 -10.53 2.12 13.64
N ILE A 10 -9.53 2.00 14.50
CA ILE A 10 -8.34 1.17 14.28
C ILE A 10 -8.53 -0.12 15.07
N ASN A 11 -8.50 -1.24 14.37
CA ASN A 11 -8.62 -2.57 14.95
C ASN A 11 -7.42 -3.43 14.59
N ILE A 12 -7.06 -4.37 15.45
CA ILE A 12 -6.05 -5.39 15.17
C ILE A 12 -6.79 -6.71 14.92
N GLN A 13 -6.57 -7.28 13.73
CA GLN A 13 -7.14 -8.57 13.34
C GLN A 13 -6.04 -9.62 13.41
N GLN A 14 -6.20 -10.59 14.30
CA GLN A 14 -5.23 -11.63 14.57
C GLN A 14 -5.70 -12.97 13.98
N GLU A 15 -5.23 -13.27 12.78
CA GLU A 15 -5.35 -14.59 12.15
C GLU A 15 -4.24 -15.55 12.62
N TYR A 16 -3.17 -14.99 13.16
CA TYR A 16 -2.01 -15.72 13.63
C TYR A 16 -1.74 -15.39 15.09
N TYR A 17 -1.33 -16.41 15.86
CA TYR A 17 -0.78 -16.20 17.21
C TYR A 17 0.72 -16.42 17.19
N TYR A 18 1.42 -15.71 18.06
CA TYR A 18 2.87 -15.86 18.21
C TYR A 18 3.15 -16.95 19.24
N HIS A 19 3.87 -17.99 18.84
CA HIS A 19 4.16 -19.15 19.67
C HIS A 19 5.65 -19.22 19.98
N THR A 20 5.99 -19.54 21.24
CA THR A 20 7.34 -19.79 21.70
C THR A 20 7.36 -21.12 22.45
N GLU A 21 8.36 -21.94 22.21
CA GLU A 21 8.52 -23.26 22.86
C GLU A 21 9.19 -23.17 24.24
N GLY A 22 9.78 -22.00 24.60
CA GLY A 22 10.40 -21.76 25.89
C GLY A 22 11.34 -20.57 25.91
N PRO A 23 12.04 -20.34 27.04
CA PRO A 23 13.04 -19.28 27.16
C PRO A 23 14.17 -19.45 26.12
N GLY A 24 14.42 -18.38 25.34
CA GLY A 24 15.44 -18.39 24.29
C GLY A 24 14.97 -18.82 22.89
N ASP A 25 13.73 -19.33 22.76
CA ASP A 25 13.11 -19.54 21.45
C ASP A 25 12.77 -18.19 20.81
N PRO A 26 13.24 -17.91 19.56
CA PRO A 26 12.87 -16.69 18.83
C PRO A 26 11.37 -16.58 18.61
N GLY A 27 10.65 -17.71 18.63
CA GLY A 27 9.22 -17.78 18.40
C GLY A 27 8.86 -17.68 16.91
N ARG A 28 7.63 -18.06 16.59
CA ARG A 28 7.09 -18.00 15.23
C ARG A 28 5.58 -17.77 15.22
N PHE A 29 5.10 -17.21 14.12
CA PHE A 29 3.66 -17.09 13.90
C PHE A 29 3.06 -18.42 13.45
N ARG A 30 1.93 -18.79 14.05
CA ARG A 30 1.13 -19.94 13.65
C ARG A 30 -0.29 -19.49 13.37
N LYS A 31 -0.87 -19.98 12.27
CA LYS A 31 -2.25 -19.67 11.92
C LYS A 31 -3.21 -20.22 12.99
N ARG A 32 -4.23 -19.45 13.33
CA ARG A 32 -5.28 -19.88 14.26
C ARG A 32 -6.19 -20.88 13.57
N ASP A 33 -6.54 -21.94 14.29
CA ASP A 33 -7.62 -22.87 13.89
C ASP A 33 -8.94 -22.22 14.31
N GLY A 34 -9.67 -21.61 13.36
CA GLY A 34 -10.95 -20.99 13.62
C GLY A 34 -11.08 -19.53 13.21
N GLN A 35 -11.85 -18.76 13.98
CA GLN A 35 -12.14 -17.37 13.62
C GLN A 35 -10.99 -16.42 13.94
N THR A 36 -10.81 -15.42 13.07
CA THR A 36 -9.96 -14.26 13.30
C THR A 36 -10.39 -13.53 14.58
N VAL A 37 -9.45 -13.28 15.47
CA VAL A 37 -9.69 -12.47 16.67
C VAL A 37 -9.54 -11.01 16.30
N VAL A 38 -10.62 -10.23 16.42
CA VAL A 38 -10.61 -8.79 16.16
C VAL A 38 -10.68 -8.06 17.50
N SER A 39 -9.68 -7.23 17.76
CA SER A 39 -9.62 -6.36 18.95
C SER A 39 -9.61 -4.89 18.55
N HIS A 40 -10.43 -4.09 19.21
CA HIS A 40 -10.41 -2.65 19.05
C HIS A 40 -9.12 -2.08 19.66
N PHE A 41 -8.37 -1.30 18.87
CA PHE A 41 -7.14 -0.65 19.34
C PHE A 41 -7.40 0.79 19.77
N PHE A 42 -7.94 1.62 18.87
CA PHE A 42 -8.24 3.02 19.14
C PHE A 42 -9.27 3.59 18.15
N THR A 43 -9.98 4.65 18.56
CA THR A 43 -10.84 5.43 17.67
C THR A 43 -10.31 6.86 17.57
N VAL A 44 -9.99 7.26 16.34
CA VAL A 44 -9.49 8.61 16.00
C VAL A 44 -10.65 9.44 15.48
N THR A 45 -10.78 10.67 15.96
CA THR A 45 -11.80 11.65 15.53
C THR A 45 -11.22 12.85 14.79
N LYS A 46 -9.90 13.02 14.82
CA LYS A 46 -9.19 14.09 14.12
C LYS A 46 -8.17 13.49 13.15
N LYS A 47 -8.23 13.90 11.89
CA LYS A 47 -7.38 13.34 10.81
C LYS A 47 -5.88 13.42 11.11
N ASN A 48 -5.41 14.47 11.77
CA ASN A 48 -4.00 14.65 12.13
C ASN A 48 -3.51 13.69 13.23
N GLU A 49 -4.40 13.01 13.93
CA GLU A 49 -4.05 12.00 14.94
C GLU A 49 -3.96 10.60 14.33
N LEU A 50 -4.40 10.40 13.07
CA LEU A 50 -4.45 9.07 12.45
C LEU A 50 -3.07 8.46 12.27
N GLU A 51 -2.13 9.19 11.68
CA GLU A 51 -0.78 8.69 11.42
C GLU A 51 -0.04 8.27 12.71
N PRO A 52 0.01 9.09 13.78
CA PRO A 52 0.59 8.66 15.04
C PRO A 52 -0.07 7.40 15.65
N MET A 53 -1.41 7.30 15.59
CA MET A 53 -2.11 6.11 16.12
C MET A 53 -1.87 4.88 15.27
N LEU A 54 -1.77 5.03 13.95
CA LEU A 54 -1.42 3.93 13.04
C LEU A 54 0.00 3.41 13.32
N ARG A 55 0.98 4.29 13.55
CA ARG A 55 2.34 3.90 13.96
C ARG A 55 2.35 3.14 15.29
N LYS A 56 1.53 3.54 16.24
CA LYS A 56 1.37 2.80 17.51
C LYS A 56 0.76 1.42 17.30
N ALA A 57 -0.25 1.30 16.43
CA ALA A 57 -0.82 0.00 16.06
C ALA A 57 0.20 -0.91 15.35
N GLN A 58 1.05 -0.34 14.47
CA GLN A 58 2.15 -1.07 13.84
C GLN A 58 3.15 -1.59 14.89
N LEU A 59 3.52 -0.77 15.88
CA LEU A 59 4.36 -1.23 16.98
C LEU A 59 3.68 -2.36 17.77
N ALA A 60 2.38 -2.26 18.02
CA ALA A 60 1.64 -3.29 18.76
C ALA A 60 1.69 -4.65 18.06
N ILE A 61 1.48 -4.71 16.74
CA ILE A 61 1.54 -6.00 16.01
C ILE A 61 2.97 -6.55 15.85
N LEU A 62 4.00 -5.67 15.93
CA LEU A 62 5.41 -6.07 15.90
C LEU A 62 5.96 -6.48 17.28
N ASN A 63 5.13 -6.40 18.33
CA ASN A 63 5.45 -6.82 19.68
C ASN A 63 4.40 -7.84 20.20
N PRO A 64 4.31 -9.01 19.57
CA PRO A 64 3.20 -9.95 19.79
C PRO A 64 3.16 -10.61 21.19
N ARG A 65 4.20 -10.42 22.01
CA ARG A 65 4.26 -10.90 23.40
C ARG A 65 3.68 -9.89 24.40
N ASP A 66 3.43 -8.65 23.96
CA ASP A 66 2.92 -7.58 24.81
C ASP A 66 1.42 -7.34 24.55
N ASP A 67 0.74 -6.76 25.53
CA ASP A 67 -0.63 -6.27 25.32
C ASP A 67 -0.61 -5.09 24.34
N PRO A 68 -1.38 -5.14 23.25
CA PRO A 68 -1.48 -4.07 22.27
C PRO A 68 -1.80 -2.69 22.89
N GLN A 69 -2.62 -2.63 23.94
CA GLN A 69 -3.02 -1.38 24.59
C GLN A 69 -1.85 -0.63 25.25
N LYS A 70 -0.79 -1.33 25.64
CA LYS A 70 0.46 -0.74 26.18
C LYS A 70 1.06 0.29 25.21
N PHE A 71 0.89 0.11 23.90
CA PHE A 71 1.49 0.96 22.89
C PHE A 71 0.77 2.31 22.69
N LEU A 72 -0.44 2.47 23.22
CA LEU A 72 -1.14 3.76 23.19
C LEU A 72 -0.38 4.87 23.92
N GLY A 73 0.32 4.53 24.99
CA GLY A 73 1.11 5.48 25.79
C GLY A 73 2.54 5.71 25.31
N ILE A 74 2.98 5.03 24.21
CA ILE A 74 4.40 5.10 23.80
C ILE A 74 4.74 6.44 23.15
N ASP A 75 5.93 6.96 23.45
CA ASP A 75 6.49 8.14 22.81
C ASP A 75 7.18 7.73 21.49
N LEU A 76 6.58 8.17 20.37
CA LEU A 76 7.09 7.90 19.03
C LEU A 76 8.35 8.69 18.65
N THR A 77 8.75 9.68 19.46
CA THR A 77 9.97 10.47 19.24
C THR A 77 11.22 9.77 19.80
N SER A 78 11.04 8.67 20.53
CA SER A 78 12.15 7.90 21.09
C SER A 78 13.06 7.34 19.99
N VAL A 79 14.37 7.42 20.20
CA VAL A 79 15.41 6.94 19.25
C VAL A 79 15.32 5.42 19.02
N SER A 80 14.86 4.67 20.04
CA SER A 80 14.71 3.21 19.95
C SER A 80 13.29 2.82 20.33
N LEU A 81 12.49 2.42 19.34
CA LEU A 81 11.17 1.88 19.58
C LEU A 81 11.24 0.35 19.76
N PRO A 82 10.45 -0.24 20.67
CA PRO A 82 10.46 -1.67 20.92
C PRO A 82 10.01 -2.44 19.66
N ARG A 83 10.73 -3.50 19.32
CA ARG A 83 10.40 -4.38 18.19
C ARG A 83 10.87 -5.79 18.51
N GLN A 84 9.94 -6.70 18.70
CA GLN A 84 10.22 -8.12 19.00
C GLN A 84 10.35 -8.96 17.73
N VAL A 85 9.64 -8.57 16.65
CA VAL A 85 9.68 -9.26 15.35
C VAL A 85 9.82 -8.25 14.21
N PRO A 86 10.49 -8.62 13.11
CA PRO A 86 10.66 -7.75 11.94
C PRO A 86 9.36 -7.58 11.16
N PHE A 87 8.46 -8.57 11.23
CA PHE A 87 7.23 -8.62 10.46
C PHE A 87 6.11 -9.32 11.24
N SER A 88 4.86 -8.94 10.96
CA SER A 88 3.68 -9.63 11.48
C SER A 88 2.67 -9.90 10.35
N PRO A 89 2.11 -11.12 10.25
CA PRO A 89 1.06 -11.45 9.30
C PRO A 89 -0.33 -10.95 9.72
N ASN A 90 -0.44 -10.44 10.95
CA ASN A 90 -1.70 -9.90 11.46
C ASN A 90 -2.01 -8.55 10.83
N VAL A 91 -3.27 -8.21 10.71
CA VAL A 91 -3.75 -7.06 9.94
C VAL A 91 -4.16 -5.92 10.88
N ILE A 92 -3.75 -4.70 10.52
CA ILE A 92 -4.33 -3.48 11.10
C ILE A 92 -5.50 -3.08 10.19
N SER A 93 -6.71 -3.15 10.73
CA SER A 93 -7.93 -2.79 10.01
C SER A 93 -8.36 -1.38 10.38
N LEU A 94 -8.57 -0.55 9.35
CA LEU A 94 -9.05 0.82 9.47
C LEU A 94 -10.48 0.90 8.93
N GLU A 95 -11.41 1.30 9.78
CA GLU A 95 -12.78 1.60 9.38
C GLU A 95 -12.99 3.11 9.43
N ILE A 96 -13.00 3.76 8.26
CA ILE A 96 -13.15 5.21 8.12
C ILE A 96 -14.57 5.53 7.74
N GLN A 97 -15.24 6.35 8.55
CA GLN A 97 -16.61 6.80 8.33
C GLN A 97 -16.63 8.31 8.10
N SER A 98 -17.28 8.74 7.02
CA SER A 98 -17.54 10.15 6.71
C SER A 98 -18.65 10.23 5.66
N SER A 99 -19.43 11.30 5.67
CA SER A 99 -20.54 11.52 4.72
C SER A 99 -20.12 11.58 3.24
N ASN A 100 -18.84 11.81 2.97
CA ASN A 100 -18.33 12.05 1.62
C ASN A 100 -17.39 10.94 1.12
N LEU A 101 -17.34 9.78 1.80
CA LEU A 101 -16.51 8.67 1.39
C LEU A 101 -17.34 7.62 0.66
N PRO A 102 -16.83 7.06 -0.44
CA PRO A 102 -17.44 5.88 -1.07
C PRO A 102 -17.23 4.65 -0.19
N GLU A 103 -18.09 3.65 -0.35
CA GLU A 103 -17.83 2.32 0.20
C GLU A 103 -16.71 1.67 -0.60
N LEU A 104 -15.55 1.53 0.01
CA LEU A 104 -14.34 1.00 -0.62
C LEU A 104 -13.53 0.20 0.41
N TYR A 105 -13.15 -1.02 0.02
CA TYR A 105 -12.18 -1.84 0.74
C TYR A 105 -10.89 -1.96 -0.06
N PHE A 106 -9.75 -1.79 0.60
CA PHE A 106 -8.47 -2.08 -0.01
C PHE A 106 -7.50 -2.67 1.02
N TYR A 107 -6.60 -3.50 0.53
CA TYR A 107 -5.50 -4.06 1.29
C TYR A 107 -4.20 -3.41 0.83
N ASP A 108 -3.45 -2.83 1.78
CA ASP A 108 -2.07 -2.42 1.57
C ASP A 108 -1.19 -3.61 1.97
N LEU A 109 -0.54 -4.21 0.97
CA LEU A 109 0.26 -5.41 1.14
C LEU A 109 1.73 -5.05 1.35
N PRO A 110 2.48 -5.86 2.13
CA PRO A 110 3.91 -5.64 2.29
C PRO A 110 4.63 -5.72 0.94
N GLY A 111 5.64 -4.87 0.75
CA GLY A 111 6.54 -4.97 -0.38
C GLY A 111 7.30 -6.31 -0.35
N SER A 112 7.70 -6.80 -1.53
CA SER A 112 8.54 -7.99 -1.61
C SER A 112 9.90 -7.75 -0.95
N ILE A 113 10.31 -8.62 -0.03
CA ILE A 113 11.64 -8.59 0.59
C ILE A 113 12.56 -9.48 -0.25
N ASN A 114 13.57 -8.88 -0.88
CA ASN A 114 14.56 -9.61 -1.67
C ASN A 114 15.88 -9.84 -0.92
N VAL A 115 16.09 -9.11 0.17
CA VAL A 115 17.31 -9.18 0.99
C VAL A 115 16.89 -9.33 2.45
N ILE A 116 17.48 -10.31 3.13
CA ILE A 116 17.30 -10.58 4.55
C ILE A 116 18.52 -10.01 5.27
N GLU A 117 18.31 -9.31 6.37
CA GLU A 117 19.42 -8.95 7.26
C GLU A 117 19.94 -10.20 8.02
N ASP A 118 21.21 -10.21 8.40
CA ASP A 118 21.89 -11.37 8.98
C ASP A 118 21.20 -12.01 10.20
N ASN A 119 20.29 -11.29 10.85
CA ASN A 119 19.57 -11.72 12.05
C ASN A 119 18.06 -11.97 11.80
N GLU A 120 17.59 -11.94 10.55
CA GLU A 120 16.18 -12.16 10.21
C GLU A 120 15.94 -13.64 9.85
N ASP A 121 14.66 -14.07 9.98
CA ASP A 121 14.25 -15.42 9.65
C ASP A 121 14.42 -15.69 8.13
N PRO A 122 15.22 -16.68 7.72
CA PRO A 122 15.41 -17.03 6.32
C PRO A 122 14.11 -17.39 5.56
N GLU A 123 13.08 -17.84 6.28
CA GLU A 123 11.78 -18.18 5.69
C GLU A 123 10.87 -16.96 5.50
N LEU A 124 11.24 -15.80 6.04
CA LEU A 124 10.41 -14.58 5.98
C LEU A 124 10.03 -14.15 4.55
N PRO A 125 10.93 -14.14 3.54
CA PRO A 125 10.56 -13.78 2.18
C PRO A 125 9.51 -14.71 1.58
N LYS A 126 9.67 -16.02 1.80
CA LYS A 126 8.72 -17.03 1.34
C LYS A 126 7.36 -16.86 2.02
N PHE A 127 7.36 -16.59 3.31
CA PHE A 127 6.15 -16.33 4.06
C PHE A 127 5.40 -15.09 3.55
N ILE A 128 6.12 -14.00 3.25
CA ILE A 128 5.54 -12.79 2.65
C ILE A 128 5.01 -13.07 1.25
N GLU A 129 5.72 -13.85 0.44
CA GLU A 129 5.26 -14.27 -0.88
C GLU A 129 3.95 -15.06 -0.78
N GLU A 130 3.85 -16.03 0.12
CA GLU A 130 2.62 -16.81 0.35
C GLU A 130 1.46 -15.93 0.81
N LEU A 131 1.72 -14.97 1.69
CA LEU A 131 0.72 -14.00 2.14
C LEU A 131 0.20 -13.15 0.97
N VAL A 132 1.09 -12.56 0.18
CA VAL A 132 0.74 -11.74 -0.99
C VAL A 132 -0.03 -12.58 -2.01
N ASN A 133 0.40 -13.80 -2.29
CA ASN A 133 -0.27 -14.71 -3.22
C ASN A 133 -1.69 -15.06 -2.77
N THR A 134 -1.97 -15.09 -1.47
CA THR A 134 -3.32 -15.32 -0.96
C THR A 134 -4.30 -14.25 -1.47
N TYR A 135 -3.90 -12.98 -1.48
CA TYR A 135 -4.70 -11.87 -2.02
C TYR A 135 -4.68 -11.82 -3.55
N LEU A 136 -3.54 -12.13 -4.18
CA LEU A 136 -3.42 -12.16 -5.64
C LEU A 136 -4.26 -13.26 -6.30
N ASN A 137 -4.54 -14.34 -5.60
CA ASN A 137 -5.38 -15.45 -6.10
C ASN A 137 -6.88 -15.22 -5.93
N ASP A 138 -7.30 -14.19 -5.16
CA ASP A 138 -8.70 -13.83 -5.08
C ASP A 138 -9.13 -13.09 -6.38
N GLU A 139 -9.87 -13.78 -7.23
CA GLU A 139 -10.36 -13.25 -8.52
C GLU A 139 -11.28 -12.03 -8.36
N LYS A 140 -11.85 -11.82 -7.18
CA LYS A 140 -12.70 -10.67 -6.86
C LYS A 140 -11.89 -9.40 -6.55
N CYS A 141 -10.60 -9.49 -6.36
CA CYS A 141 -9.73 -8.34 -6.07
C CYS A 141 -9.24 -7.68 -7.35
N LEU A 142 -9.40 -6.37 -7.47
CA LEU A 142 -8.64 -5.55 -8.41
C LEU A 142 -7.26 -5.26 -7.80
N ILE A 143 -6.24 -5.30 -8.64
CA ILE A 143 -4.85 -5.14 -8.20
C ILE A 143 -4.33 -3.79 -8.67
N LEU A 144 -3.73 -3.04 -7.74
CA LEU A 144 -2.99 -1.83 -8.04
C LEU A 144 -1.50 -2.08 -7.79
N LEU A 145 -0.72 -2.16 -8.87
CA LEU A 145 0.73 -2.35 -8.82
C LEU A 145 1.46 -1.02 -8.84
N ALA A 146 2.12 -0.65 -7.76
CA ALA A 146 2.94 0.56 -7.68
C ALA A 146 4.42 0.25 -7.93
N CYS A 147 5.05 0.98 -8.87
CA CYS A 147 6.48 0.93 -9.16
C CYS A 147 7.04 2.34 -9.24
N GLY A 148 8.25 2.57 -8.71
CA GLY A 148 8.94 3.84 -8.89
C GLY A 148 9.40 4.03 -10.33
N ALA A 149 9.27 5.25 -10.89
CA ALA A 149 9.76 5.56 -12.23
C ALA A 149 11.30 5.52 -12.35
N ASP A 150 11.99 5.61 -11.24
CA ASP A 150 13.44 5.41 -11.09
C ASP A 150 13.85 3.95 -11.22
N GLN A 151 12.94 3.00 -11.01
CA GLN A 151 13.18 1.56 -11.04
C GLN A 151 12.78 0.94 -12.39
N ASP A 152 13.25 -0.27 -12.66
CA ASP A 152 12.85 -1.07 -13.82
C ASP A 152 11.72 -2.02 -13.43
N VAL A 153 10.57 -1.93 -14.12
CA VAL A 153 9.43 -2.84 -13.92
C VAL A 153 9.82 -4.29 -14.14
N GLU A 154 10.80 -4.54 -15.01
CA GLU A 154 11.33 -5.88 -15.31
C GLU A 154 11.93 -6.57 -14.08
N THR A 155 12.53 -5.81 -13.17
CA THR A 155 13.11 -6.32 -11.92
C THR A 155 12.11 -6.41 -10.77
N SER A 156 10.87 -5.94 -10.98
CA SER A 156 9.83 -5.94 -9.94
C SER A 156 9.39 -7.36 -9.61
N THR A 157 9.68 -7.80 -8.40
CA THR A 157 9.22 -9.07 -7.86
C THR A 157 7.69 -9.14 -7.81
N THR A 158 7.04 -8.03 -7.45
CA THR A 158 5.57 -7.95 -7.40
C THR A 158 4.95 -8.12 -8.79
N PHE A 159 5.52 -7.51 -9.84
CA PHE A 159 5.06 -7.72 -11.21
C PHE A 159 5.17 -9.20 -11.62
N ARG A 160 6.27 -9.87 -11.25
CA ARG A 160 6.47 -11.29 -11.49
C ARG A 160 5.41 -12.15 -10.80
N PHE A 161 5.07 -11.85 -9.55
CA PHE A 161 3.99 -12.55 -8.83
C PHE A 161 2.64 -12.40 -9.54
N ILE A 162 2.25 -11.18 -9.89
CA ILE A 162 1.00 -10.89 -10.61
C ILE A 162 0.94 -11.69 -11.93
N LYS A 163 2.05 -11.76 -12.66
CA LYS A 163 2.14 -12.52 -13.90
C LYS A 163 2.01 -14.03 -13.66
N ASN A 164 2.68 -14.55 -12.64
CA ASN A 164 2.65 -15.98 -12.31
C ASN A 164 1.26 -16.44 -11.85
N CYS A 165 0.53 -15.60 -11.13
CA CYS A 165 -0.86 -15.85 -10.73
C CYS A 165 -1.89 -15.63 -11.84
N GLY A 166 -1.47 -15.25 -13.07
CA GLY A 166 -2.39 -14.96 -14.18
C GLY A 166 -3.26 -13.71 -13.96
N ALA A 167 -2.91 -12.84 -13.00
CA ALA A 167 -3.74 -11.75 -12.52
C ALA A 167 -3.58 -10.43 -13.31
N THR A 168 -2.83 -10.45 -14.42
CA THR A 168 -2.52 -9.25 -15.23
C THR A 168 -3.75 -8.54 -15.78
N GLN A 169 -4.83 -9.27 -16.10
CA GLN A 169 -6.05 -8.68 -16.68
C GLN A 169 -6.85 -7.81 -15.70
N ARG A 170 -6.79 -8.09 -14.40
CA ARG A 170 -7.43 -7.33 -13.32
C ARG A 170 -6.47 -6.38 -12.59
N CYS A 171 -5.33 -6.10 -13.20
CA CYS A 171 -4.29 -5.25 -12.63
C CYS A 171 -4.19 -3.92 -13.38
N ALA A 172 -4.12 -2.81 -12.62
CA ALA A 172 -3.67 -1.50 -13.07
C ALA A 172 -2.26 -1.24 -12.53
N GLY A 173 -1.38 -0.71 -13.37
CA GLY A 173 -0.03 -0.32 -12.97
C GLY A 173 0.07 1.18 -12.69
N VAL A 174 0.86 1.57 -11.71
CA VAL A 174 1.17 2.97 -11.40
C VAL A 174 2.67 3.16 -11.34
N LEU A 175 3.18 3.96 -12.25
CA LEU A 175 4.54 4.49 -12.17
C LEU A 175 4.51 5.72 -11.27
N THR A 176 5.03 5.59 -10.08
CA THR A 176 5.10 6.67 -9.08
C THR A 176 6.41 7.46 -9.21
N LYS A 177 6.55 8.57 -8.49
CA LYS A 177 7.77 9.37 -8.43
C LYS A 177 8.26 9.81 -9.82
N ALA A 178 7.36 10.35 -10.63
CA ALA A 178 7.69 10.84 -11.99
C ALA A 178 8.82 11.89 -11.99
N ASP A 179 8.98 12.63 -10.90
CA ASP A 179 10.04 13.61 -10.67
C ASP A 179 11.43 12.99 -10.49
N LEU A 180 11.52 11.71 -10.16
CA LEU A 180 12.79 10.98 -10.06
C LEU A 180 13.16 10.23 -11.34
N LEU A 181 12.45 10.48 -12.45
CA LEU A 181 12.73 9.82 -13.73
C LEU A 181 14.16 10.12 -14.22
N PRO A 182 15.03 9.10 -14.38
CA PRO A 182 16.38 9.30 -14.86
C PRO A 182 16.42 9.88 -16.28
N PRO A 183 17.42 10.72 -16.61
CA PRO A 183 17.62 11.22 -17.96
C PRO A 183 17.68 10.08 -18.99
N GLY A 184 16.97 10.23 -20.11
CA GLY A 184 16.95 9.23 -21.19
C GLY A 184 15.97 8.06 -20.99
N LYS A 185 15.36 7.89 -19.83
CA LYS A 185 14.42 6.78 -19.55
C LYS A 185 13.00 7.01 -20.11
N LEU A 186 12.68 8.21 -20.56
CA LEU A 186 11.35 8.55 -21.09
C LEU A 186 10.84 7.62 -22.21
N PRO A 187 11.66 7.18 -23.20
CA PRO A 187 11.20 6.23 -24.22
C PRO A 187 10.76 4.87 -23.65
N TYR A 188 11.40 4.43 -22.56
CA TYR A 188 11.02 3.22 -21.85
C TYR A 188 9.67 3.40 -21.14
N ILE A 189 9.47 4.52 -20.45
CA ILE A 189 8.18 4.87 -19.82
C ILE A 189 7.08 4.94 -20.87
N LYS A 190 7.33 5.54 -22.05
CA LYS A 190 6.36 5.58 -23.15
C LYS A 190 5.93 4.19 -23.60
N GLN A 191 6.84 3.22 -23.67
CA GLN A 191 6.51 1.85 -24.04
C GLN A 191 5.61 1.16 -23.02
N ILE A 192 5.81 1.43 -21.71
CA ILE A 192 5.00 0.89 -20.62
C ILE A 192 3.60 1.51 -20.66
N LEU A 193 3.50 2.83 -20.67
CA LEU A 193 2.22 3.55 -20.67
C LEU A 193 1.36 3.24 -21.89
N SER A 194 1.99 2.98 -23.05
CA SER A 194 1.29 2.56 -24.27
C SER A 194 0.93 1.08 -24.30
N GLY A 195 1.26 0.30 -23.26
CA GLY A 195 1.00 -1.14 -23.20
C GLY A 195 1.86 -2.00 -24.12
N ARG A 196 2.92 -1.43 -24.76
CA ARG A 196 3.86 -2.17 -25.59
C ARG A 196 4.81 -3.06 -24.79
N LYS A 197 5.08 -2.67 -23.56
CA LYS A 197 5.83 -3.47 -22.56
C LYS A 197 5.00 -3.64 -21.30
N PHE A 198 5.14 -4.78 -20.64
CA PHE A 198 4.50 -5.11 -19.37
C PHE A 198 2.99 -4.82 -19.36
N ALA A 199 2.29 -5.27 -20.42
CA ALA A 199 0.87 -5.01 -20.58
C ALA A 199 0.06 -5.50 -19.39
N LEU A 200 -0.83 -4.64 -18.90
CA LEU A 200 -1.81 -4.92 -17.84
C LEU A 200 -3.21 -4.62 -18.39
N GLY A 201 -4.20 -5.39 -17.95
CA GLY A 201 -5.57 -5.27 -18.46
C GLY A 201 -6.21 -3.90 -18.24
N LYS A 202 -5.88 -3.24 -17.13
CA LYS A 202 -6.34 -1.88 -16.83
C LYS A 202 -5.33 -0.78 -17.24
N GLY A 203 -4.19 -1.19 -17.80
CA GLY A 203 -3.14 -0.29 -18.28
C GLY A 203 -2.25 0.28 -17.17
N TRP A 204 -1.37 1.21 -17.58
CA TRP A 204 -0.44 1.89 -16.69
C TRP A 204 -0.75 3.37 -16.59
N PHE A 205 -0.52 3.94 -15.41
CA PHE A 205 -0.65 5.36 -15.10
C PHE A 205 0.68 5.93 -14.59
N PHE A 206 0.88 7.22 -14.76
CA PHE A 206 2.10 7.91 -14.35
C PHE A 206 1.75 9.04 -13.40
N THR A 207 2.25 8.98 -12.16
CA THR A 207 1.87 9.90 -11.08
C THR A 207 3.07 10.55 -10.42
N LYS A 208 2.85 11.74 -9.85
CA LYS A 208 3.81 12.46 -9.04
C LYS A 208 3.17 12.87 -7.71
N GLN A 209 3.66 12.32 -6.62
CA GLN A 209 3.26 12.72 -5.27
C GLN A 209 4.10 13.92 -4.78
N LEU A 210 3.63 14.51 -3.68
CA LEU A 210 4.40 15.52 -2.95
C LEU A 210 5.68 14.92 -2.37
N SER A 211 6.74 15.72 -2.35
CA SER A 211 7.93 15.40 -1.56
C SER A 211 7.62 15.54 -0.07
N GLN A 212 8.44 14.92 0.80
CA GLN A 212 8.27 15.04 2.25
C GLN A 212 8.26 16.51 2.70
N ALA A 213 9.14 17.33 2.18
CA ALA A 213 9.18 18.76 2.50
C ALA A 213 7.88 19.51 2.13
N GLN A 214 7.21 19.12 1.05
CA GLN A 214 5.93 19.69 0.65
C GLN A 214 4.79 19.20 1.55
N ILE A 215 4.84 17.94 2.00
CA ILE A 215 3.88 17.38 2.98
C ILE A 215 4.00 18.14 4.31
N ASP A 216 5.22 18.36 4.78
CA ASP A 216 5.50 19.08 6.03
C ASP A 216 5.04 20.55 5.99
N GLN A 217 4.98 21.14 4.78
CA GLN A 217 4.40 22.48 4.55
C GLN A 217 2.87 22.51 4.57
N GLY A 218 2.20 21.37 4.71
CA GLY A 218 0.75 21.28 4.79
C GLY A 218 0.01 21.63 3.49
N ILE A 219 0.62 21.33 2.32
CA ILE A 219 -0.01 21.56 1.01
C ILE A 219 -1.34 20.81 0.90
N SER A 220 -2.40 21.50 0.49
CA SER A 220 -3.73 20.92 0.35
C SER A 220 -3.84 19.93 -0.81
N HIS A 221 -4.81 19.02 -0.76
CA HIS A 221 -5.05 18.05 -1.83
C HIS A 221 -5.34 18.70 -3.20
N SER A 222 -6.09 19.83 -3.23
CA SER A 222 -6.33 20.55 -4.49
C SER A 222 -5.03 21.09 -5.07
N MET A 223 -4.20 21.72 -4.25
CA MET A 223 -2.91 22.26 -4.68
C MET A 223 -1.94 21.15 -5.12
N THR A 224 -2.03 19.95 -4.52
CA THR A 224 -1.26 18.78 -4.95
C THR A 224 -1.59 18.39 -6.39
N ARG A 225 -2.88 18.39 -6.75
CA ARG A 225 -3.34 18.08 -8.12
C ARG A 225 -2.86 19.12 -9.13
N ASP A 226 -2.93 20.39 -8.77
CA ASP A 226 -2.45 21.49 -9.64
C ASP A 226 -0.94 21.37 -9.88
N LEU A 227 -0.15 21.08 -8.84
CA LEU A 227 1.30 20.86 -8.93
C LEU A 227 1.65 19.62 -9.78
N GLU A 228 0.88 18.54 -9.65
CA GLU A 228 1.06 17.34 -10.48
C GLU A 228 0.73 17.65 -11.94
N ALA A 229 -0.39 18.31 -12.22
CA ALA A 229 -0.80 18.68 -13.57
C ALA A 229 0.23 19.62 -14.24
N GLU A 230 0.76 20.59 -13.50
CA GLU A 230 1.81 21.50 -14.00
C GLU A 230 3.10 20.74 -14.30
N PHE A 231 3.52 19.81 -13.43
CA PHE A 231 4.69 18.97 -13.66
C PHE A 231 4.59 18.21 -14.99
N PHE A 232 3.43 17.60 -15.30
CA PHE A 232 3.26 16.84 -16.54
C PHE A 232 3.19 17.70 -17.81
N ARG A 233 2.90 19.00 -17.71
CA ARG A 233 2.98 19.96 -18.83
C ARG A 233 4.40 20.33 -19.18
N GLN A 234 5.35 20.14 -18.26
CA GLN A 234 6.76 20.50 -18.44
C GLN A 234 7.57 19.36 -19.06
N GLN A 235 8.80 19.67 -19.52
CA GLN A 235 9.71 18.63 -19.96
C GLN A 235 10.27 17.83 -18.77
N PRO A 236 10.53 16.52 -18.92
CA PRO A 236 10.47 15.77 -20.18
C PRO A 236 9.09 15.22 -20.56
N CYS A 237 8.10 15.24 -19.66
CA CYS A 237 6.80 14.58 -19.84
C CYS A 237 5.98 15.13 -21.00
N SER A 238 6.09 16.42 -21.31
CA SER A 238 5.42 17.04 -22.46
C SER A 238 5.78 16.42 -23.81
N LYS A 239 6.90 15.69 -23.91
CA LYS A 239 7.32 14.95 -25.12
C LYS A 239 6.47 13.69 -25.39
N ILE A 240 5.69 13.26 -24.42
CA ILE A 240 4.77 12.11 -24.51
C ILE A 240 3.33 12.52 -24.20
N ALA A 241 2.96 13.77 -24.58
CA ALA A 241 1.62 14.32 -24.34
C ALA A 241 0.49 13.53 -25.04
N ASP A 242 0.84 12.72 -26.05
CA ASP A 242 -0.07 11.75 -26.67
C ASP A 242 -0.62 10.71 -25.68
N LEU A 243 -0.01 10.56 -24.51
CA LEU A 243 -0.43 9.69 -23.42
C LEU A 243 -0.96 10.43 -22.19
N GLN A 244 -1.35 11.71 -22.33
CA GLN A 244 -1.83 12.53 -21.20
C GLN A 244 -3.04 11.95 -20.45
N SER A 245 -3.84 11.10 -21.10
CA SER A 245 -4.93 10.36 -20.45
C SER A 245 -4.46 9.34 -19.40
N ARG A 246 -3.15 9.10 -19.33
CA ARG A 246 -2.51 8.21 -18.36
C ARG A 246 -1.73 8.96 -17.28
N PHE A 247 -1.82 10.30 -17.24
CA PHE A 247 -1.06 11.13 -16.31
C PHE A 247 -1.94 11.63 -15.16
N GLY A 248 -1.37 11.56 -13.96
CA GLY A 248 -1.94 12.11 -12.74
C GLY A 248 -2.86 11.16 -11.98
N ILE A 249 -3.00 11.48 -10.71
CA ILE A 249 -3.81 10.70 -9.77
C ILE A 249 -5.31 10.72 -10.13
N GLU A 250 -5.81 11.79 -10.73
CA GLU A 250 -7.22 11.91 -11.12
C GLU A 250 -7.57 10.86 -12.18
N ARG A 251 -6.73 10.69 -13.22
CA ARG A 251 -6.94 9.68 -14.26
C ARG A 251 -6.85 8.27 -13.73
N LEU A 252 -5.96 8.04 -12.77
CA LEU A 252 -5.88 6.77 -12.06
C LEU A 252 -7.17 6.50 -11.26
N GLN A 253 -7.67 7.48 -10.52
CA GLN A 253 -8.91 7.35 -9.73
C GLN A 253 -10.13 7.06 -10.61
N GLU A 254 -10.27 7.76 -11.73
CA GLU A 254 -11.32 7.51 -12.73
C GLU A 254 -11.27 6.05 -13.21
N ALA A 255 -10.10 5.59 -13.68
CA ALA A 255 -9.93 4.25 -14.22
C ALA A 255 -10.15 3.13 -13.18
N VAL A 256 -9.71 3.34 -11.93
CA VAL A 256 -9.97 2.40 -10.83
C VAL A 256 -11.46 2.35 -10.51
N SER A 257 -12.15 3.50 -10.43
CA SER A 257 -13.59 3.58 -10.16
C SER A 257 -14.41 2.90 -11.25
N GLU A 258 -14.06 3.10 -12.53
CA GLU A 258 -14.69 2.42 -13.67
C GLU A 258 -14.48 0.90 -13.56
N SER A 259 -13.23 0.47 -13.33
CA SER A 259 -12.89 -0.94 -13.20
C SER A 259 -13.60 -1.63 -12.03
N MET A 260 -13.79 -0.92 -10.91
CA MET A 260 -14.57 -1.43 -9.78
C MET A 260 -16.05 -1.57 -10.14
N THR A 261 -16.61 -0.60 -10.86
CA THR A 261 -18.00 -0.63 -11.30
C THR A 261 -18.25 -1.81 -12.26
N GLU A 262 -17.37 -2.02 -13.23
CA GLU A 262 -17.40 -3.18 -14.14
C GLU A 262 -17.33 -4.49 -13.37
N HIS A 263 -16.41 -4.57 -12.42
CA HIS A 263 -16.20 -5.77 -11.64
C HIS A 263 -17.41 -6.14 -10.74
N ILE A 264 -18.08 -5.13 -10.15
CA ILE A 264 -19.30 -5.34 -9.34
C ILE A 264 -20.47 -5.78 -10.20
N ARG A 265 -20.56 -5.30 -11.44
CA ARG A 265 -21.62 -5.69 -12.39
C ARG A 265 -21.39 -7.08 -13.00
N GLY A 266 -20.20 -7.64 -12.87
CA GLY A 266 -19.84 -8.93 -13.45
C GLY A 266 -19.60 -8.87 -14.97
N GLU A 267 -19.25 -7.67 -15.46
CA GLU A 267 -18.94 -7.39 -16.89
C GLU A 267 -17.44 -7.57 -17.17
#